data_bd1b034b1785f587d3af0d05857b629c
#
_entry.id   bd1b034b1785f587d3af0d05857b629c
#
_cell.length_a   1.000
_cell.length_b   1.000
_cell.length_c   1.000
_cell.angle_alpha   90.00
_cell.angle_beta   90.00
_cell.angle_gamma   90.00
#
_symmetry.space_group_name_H-M   'P 1'
#
loop_
_entity.id
_entity.type
_entity.pdbx_description
1 polymer ?
#
loop_
_entity_poly.entity_id
_entity_poly.type
_entity_poly.pdbx_seq_one_letter_code
_entity_poly.pdbx_strand_id
1 'polypeptide(L)'
;MRKLLVLVTTFLVLSSGVAYAHQPVTLLDSDTTAAKGPLLVDGTVSFAIRAGFTKAGEKKAFRAQFKAGDSLAVQYLIVDKKPESALRISALPTLVITDPSGSKFTMKITERTKFYEPFSKVNYLYLSRYKAQALSGVYNFMITSKSKAAITIAVGEKEIAGEVLRGSAPTPKPMASSTPTAVAPTPSASPTTSSSGYTMAKVAANNSAASCWSVINGNVYDLTNWISSHPGGSSVIRALCGTDGSSEFAAKHQGQGRPESRLNGFLLGPLAK
;
A
#
# COMPACT_ATOMS: atom_id res chain seq x y z
N MET A 1 -40.59 47.38 -29.68
CA MET A 1 -39.61 47.10 -28.59
C MET A 1 -39.56 45.59 -28.37
N ARG A 2 -38.60 44.90 -28.99
CA ARG A 2 -38.43 43.44 -28.84
C ARG A 2 -37.52 43.18 -27.63
N LYS A 3 -38.03 42.55 -26.56
CA LYS A 3 -37.23 42.10 -25.41
C LYS A 3 -36.49 40.83 -25.79
N LEU A 4 -35.19 40.91 -25.86
CA LEU A 4 -34.26 39.80 -26.06
C LEU A 4 -34.12 39.04 -24.72
N LEU A 5 -34.65 37.82 -24.65
CA LEU A 5 -34.53 36.95 -23.48
C LEU A 5 -33.21 36.18 -23.64
N VAL A 6 -32.17 36.54 -22.86
CA VAL A 6 -30.89 35.82 -22.82
C VAL A 6 -31.06 34.60 -21.88
N LEU A 7 -31.12 33.42 -22.44
CA LEU A 7 -31.13 32.14 -21.69
C LEU A 7 -29.71 31.80 -21.30
N VAL A 8 -29.34 32.02 -20.04
CA VAL A 8 -28.05 31.57 -19.48
C VAL A 8 -28.19 30.10 -19.11
N THR A 9 -27.72 29.23 -19.96
CA THR A 9 -27.57 27.79 -19.66
C THR A 9 -26.34 27.58 -18.79
N THR A 10 -26.55 27.41 -17.48
CA THR A 10 -25.51 27.01 -16.54
C THR A 10 -25.13 25.56 -16.82
N PHE A 11 -23.99 25.33 -17.43
CA PHE A 11 -23.44 24.00 -17.67
C PHE A 11 -22.87 23.49 -16.34
N LEU A 12 -23.65 22.68 -15.63
CA LEU A 12 -23.21 22.00 -14.41
C LEU A 12 -22.24 20.87 -14.81
N VAL A 13 -20.93 21.15 -14.78
CA VAL A 13 -19.90 20.13 -14.95
C VAL A 13 -19.92 19.23 -13.72
N LEU A 14 -20.67 18.14 -13.80
CA LEU A 14 -20.56 17.02 -12.86
C LEU A 14 -19.16 16.42 -13.04
N SER A 15 -18.23 16.81 -12.18
CA SER A 15 -16.98 16.07 -12.01
C SER A 15 -17.33 14.71 -11.44
N SER A 16 -17.51 13.72 -12.33
CA SER A 16 -17.58 12.31 -11.96
C SER A 16 -16.24 11.93 -11.35
N GLY A 17 -16.14 11.98 -10.02
CA GLY A 17 -15.07 11.37 -9.28
C GLY A 17 -15.00 9.90 -9.71
N VAL A 18 -13.84 9.45 -10.20
CA VAL A 18 -13.63 8.04 -10.54
C VAL A 18 -13.68 7.28 -9.22
N ALA A 19 -14.82 6.65 -8.93
CA ALA A 19 -14.93 5.70 -7.83
C ALA A 19 -13.97 4.55 -8.17
N TYR A 20 -12.91 4.41 -7.39
CA TYR A 20 -12.02 3.27 -7.49
C TYR A 20 -12.67 2.14 -6.68
N ALA A 21 -13.35 1.21 -7.37
CA ALA A 21 -13.57 -0.12 -6.83
C ALA A 21 -12.21 -0.76 -6.46
N HIS A 22 -12.22 -1.80 -5.67
CA HIS A 22 -11.04 -2.56 -5.26
C HIS A 22 -10.01 -2.68 -6.40
N GLN A 23 -8.80 -2.16 -6.20
CA GLN A 23 -7.74 -2.21 -7.21
C GLN A 23 -7.33 -3.66 -7.47
N PRO A 24 -7.46 -4.20 -8.70
CA PRO A 24 -7.19 -5.60 -8.98
C PRO A 24 -5.68 -5.88 -9.03
N VAL A 25 -5.25 -6.93 -8.32
CA VAL A 25 -3.89 -7.46 -8.34
C VAL A 25 -3.96 -8.95 -8.63
N THR A 26 -3.40 -9.40 -9.75
CA THR A 26 -3.36 -10.83 -10.08
C THR A 26 -2.06 -11.45 -9.58
N LEU A 27 -2.16 -12.54 -8.80
CA LEU A 27 -1.01 -13.33 -8.40
C LEU A 27 -0.54 -14.22 -9.54
N LEU A 28 0.75 -14.14 -9.83
CA LEU A 28 1.43 -14.93 -10.85
C LEU A 28 1.79 -16.33 -10.32
N ASP A 29 2.13 -17.25 -11.22
CA ASP A 29 2.59 -18.58 -10.82
C ASP A 29 3.97 -18.54 -10.13
N SER A 30 4.74 -17.48 -10.37
CA SER A 30 6.00 -17.20 -9.67
C SER A 30 5.84 -16.71 -8.23
N ASP A 31 4.66 -16.20 -7.84
CA ASP A 31 4.41 -15.61 -6.53
C ASP A 31 4.24 -16.68 -5.42
N THR A 32 5.12 -17.67 -5.40
CA THR A 32 5.01 -18.88 -4.56
C THR A 32 5.36 -18.67 -3.09
N THR A 33 5.98 -17.55 -2.75
CA THR A 33 6.35 -17.17 -1.38
C THR A 33 6.01 -15.70 -1.13
N ALA A 34 5.92 -15.29 0.14
CA ALA A 34 5.67 -13.90 0.49
C ALA A 34 6.74 -12.95 -0.11
N ALA A 35 8.01 -13.36 -0.12
CA ALA A 35 9.10 -12.56 -0.69
C ALA A 35 9.00 -12.37 -2.21
N LYS A 36 8.51 -13.39 -2.93
CA LYS A 36 8.32 -13.35 -4.39
C LYS A 36 7.02 -12.66 -4.80
N GLY A 37 6.01 -12.72 -3.95
CA GLY A 37 4.71 -12.11 -4.22
C GLY A 37 4.71 -10.59 -4.08
N PRO A 38 3.67 -9.93 -4.59
CA PRO A 38 3.54 -8.48 -4.52
C PRO A 38 3.44 -8.00 -3.06
N LEU A 39 3.91 -6.77 -2.83
CA LEU A 39 3.72 -6.02 -1.59
C LEU A 39 2.71 -4.90 -1.85
N LEU A 40 1.61 -4.90 -1.11
CA LEU A 40 0.71 -3.76 -0.98
C LEU A 40 1.35 -2.78 0.00
N VAL A 41 1.76 -1.61 -0.49
CA VAL A 41 2.54 -0.63 0.31
C VAL A 41 1.71 -0.03 1.44
N ASP A 42 0.40 0.08 1.24
CA ASP A 42 -0.59 0.43 2.26
C ASP A 42 -1.72 -0.59 2.24
N GLY A 43 -1.75 -1.49 3.23
CA GLY A 43 -2.76 -2.53 3.35
C GLY A 43 -4.16 -2.01 3.73
N THR A 44 -4.31 -0.73 4.05
CA THR A 44 -5.63 -0.12 4.30
C THR A 44 -6.36 0.27 3.02
N VAL A 45 -5.61 0.39 1.91
CA VAL A 45 -6.17 0.65 0.57
C VAL A 45 -6.87 -0.59 0.04
N SER A 46 -7.97 -0.37 -0.68
CA SER A 46 -8.85 -1.41 -1.19
C SER A 46 -8.24 -2.14 -2.39
N PHE A 47 -7.78 -3.38 -2.18
CA PHE A 47 -7.21 -4.24 -3.21
C PHE A 47 -8.03 -5.52 -3.37
N ALA A 48 -8.22 -5.97 -4.62
CA ALA A 48 -8.77 -7.29 -4.96
C ALA A 48 -7.64 -8.21 -5.47
N ILE A 49 -7.11 -9.06 -4.61
CA ILE A 49 -6.02 -9.99 -4.94
C ILE A 49 -6.63 -11.25 -5.56
N ARG A 50 -6.42 -11.44 -6.85
CA ARG A 50 -6.94 -12.57 -7.63
C ARG A 50 -5.91 -13.68 -7.71
N ALA A 51 -6.29 -14.89 -7.34
CA ALA A 51 -5.43 -16.09 -7.40
C ALA A 51 -6.15 -17.25 -8.07
N GLY A 52 -5.58 -17.74 -9.17
CA GLY A 52 -6.03 -18.95 -9.86
C GLY A 52 -5.08 -20.11 -9.57
N PHE A 53 -5.63 -21.33 -9.43
CA PHE A 53 -4.92 -22.57 -9.17
C PHE A 53 -5.38 -23.64 -10.12
N THR A 54 -4.48 -24.45 -10.63
CA THR A 54 -4.77 -25.53 -11.59
C THR A 54 -4.91 -26.90 -10.92
N LYS A 55 -4.25 -27.09 -9.77
CA LYS A 55 -4.22 -28.36 -9.00
C LYS A 55 -4.04 -28.12 -7.50
N ALA A 56 -4.22 -29.18 -6.72
CA ALA A 56 -3.93 -29.16 -5.30
C ALA A 56 -2.43 -28.96 -5.02
N GLY A 57 -2.11 -28.32 -3.88
CA GLY A 57 -0.74 -28.12 -3.39
C GLY A 57 -0.02 -26.89 -3.98
N GLU A 58 -0.58 -26.21 -4.97
CA GLU A 58 0.00 -24.96 -5.47
C GLU A 58 -0.08 -23.88 -4.40
N LYS A 59 0.96 -23.05 -4.34
CA LYS A 59 1.05 -21.94 -3.37
C LYS A 59 1.17 -20.63 -4.10
N LYS A 60 0.44 -19.63 -3.63
CA LYS A 60 0.60 -18.22 -4.02
C LYS A 60 0.59 -17.36 -2.78
N ALA A 61 1.36 -16.29 -2.81
CA ALA A 61 1.51 -15.43 -1.64
C ALA A 61 1.62 -13.97 -2.05
N PHE A 62 1.31 -13.09 -1.11
CA PHE A 62 1.51 -11.66 -1.20
C PHE A 62 1.78 -11.07 0.19
N ARG A 63 2.11 -9.79 0.23
CA ARG A 63 2.36 -9.05 1.47
C ARG A 63 1.53 -7.77 1.50
N ALA A 64 1.22 -7.29 2.69
CA ALA A 64 0.63 -5.98 2.90
C ALA A 64 1.26 -5.31 4.11
N GLN A 65 1.60 -4.02 3.97
CA GLN A 65 2.16 -3.23 5.06
C GLN A 65 1.08 -2.46 5.78
N PHE A 66 1.15 -2.40 7.11
CA PHE A 66 0.25 -1.66 7.97
C PHE A 66 1.05 -0.87 9.01
N LYS A 67 0.46 0.21 9.49
CA LYS A 67 0.89 0.93 10.70
C LYS A 67 0.14 0.38 11.92
N ALA A 68 0.68 0.60 13.10
CA ALA A 68 -0.01 0.22 14.34
C ALA A 68 -1.36 0.95 14.43
N GLY A 69 -2.42 0.18 14.73
CA GLY A 69 -3.78 0.70 14.85
C GLY A 69 -4.55 0.85 13.52
N ASP A 70 -3.92 0.61 12.38
CA ASP A 70 -4.64 0.55 11.09
C ASP A 70 -5.72 -0.54 11.10
N SER A 71 -6.76 -0.35 10.29
CA SER A 71 -7.78 -1.40 10.06
C SER A 71 -7.19 -2.49 9.16
N LEU A 72 -6.90 -3.67 9.72
CA LEU A 72 -6.63 -4.89 8.97
C LEU A 72 -7.96 -5.52 8.60
N ALA A 73 -8.48 -5.19 7.43
CA ALA A 73 -9.70 -5.77 6.87
C ALA A 73 -9.33 -6.75 5.76
N VAL A 74 -9.76 -8.00 5.90
CA VAL A 74 -9.52 -9.07 4.92
C VAL A 74 -10.81 -9.81 4.64
N GLN A 75 -11.12 -9.98 3.37
CA GLN A 75 -12.31 -10.70 2.93
C GLN A 75 -11.89 -11.79 1.95
N TYR A 76 -12.46 -12.97 2.10
CA TYR A 76 -12.23 -14.10 1.21
C TYR A 76 -13.49 -14.35 0.37
N LEU A 77 -13.35 -14.26 -0.95
CA LEU A 77 -14.46 -14.37 -1.91
C LEU A 77 -14.14 -15.37 -3.02
N ILE A 78 -15.23 -15.91 -3.59
CA ILE A 78 -15.21 -16.59 -4.89
C ILE A 78 -16.27 -15.96 -5.79
N VAL A 79 -16.10 -16.09 -7.11
CA VAL A 79 -17.17 -15.71 -8.05
C VAL A 79 -18.35 -16.65 -7.86
N ASP A 80 -19.59 -16.14 -7.79
CA ASP A 80 -20.82 -16.94 -7.71
C ASP A 80 -21.15 -17.54 -9.08
N LYS A 81 -20.23 -18.37 -9.59
CA LYS A 81 -20.34 -19.10 -10.85
C LYS A 81 -19.64 -20.45 -10.71
N LYS A 82 -20.18 -21.49 -11.33
CA LYS A 82 -19.48 -22.77 -11.43
C LYS A 82 -18.19 -22.64 -12.25
N PRO A 83 -17.11 -23.36 -11.90
CA PRO A 83 -17.07 -24.42 -10.86
C PRO A 83 -16.93 -23.92 -9.42
N GLU A 84 -16.46 -22.68 -9.17
CA GLU A 84 -16.06 -22.16 -7.85
C GLU A 84 -17.21 -22.21 -6.84
N SER A 85 -18.41 -21.76 -7.25
CA SER A 85 -19.58 -21.73 -6.35
C SER A 85 -20.08 -23.11 -5.94
N ALA A 86 -19.71 -24.15 -6.68
CA ALA A 86 -20.08 -25.55 -6.39
C ALA A 86 -19.02 -26.31 -5.56
N LEU A 87 -17.82 -25.72 -5.36
CA LEU A 87 -16.76 -26.37 -4.59
C LEU A 87 -17.17 -26.53 -3.11
N ARG A 88 -16.88 -27.71 -2.56
CA ARG A 88 -17.00 -27.94 -1.12
C ARG A 88 -15.96 -27.12 -0.37
N ILE A 89 -16.22 -26.73 0.88
CA ILE A 89 -15.28 -25.97 1.73
C ILE A 89 -13.91 -26.65 1.80
N SER A 90 -13.88 -27.98 1.89
CA SER A 90 -12.65 -28.79 1.93
C SER A 90 -11.81 -28.73 0.64
N ALA A 91 -12.41 -28.34 -0.49
CA ALA A 91 -11.74 -28.20 -1.78
C ALA A 91 -11.27 -26.77 -2.07
N LEU A 92 -11.73 -25.79 -1.30
CA LEU A 92 -11.34 -24.40 -1.45
C LEU A 92 -9.93 -24.16 -0.89
N PRO A 93 -9.14 -23.25 -1.50
CA PRO A 93 -7.82 -22.86 -1.00
C PRO A 93 -7.84 -22.40 0.45
N THR A 94 -6.77 -22.71 1.19
CA THR A 94 -6.57 -22.22 2.56
C THR A 94 -5.78 -20.94 2.54
N LEU A 95 -6.23 -19.92 3.25
CA LEU A 95 -5.50 -18.67 3.48
C LEU A 95 -4.94 -18.64 4.90
N VAL A 96 -3.61 -18.53 5.01
CA VAL A 96 -2.89 -18.32 6.27
C VAL A 96 -2.30 -16.92 6.24
N ILE A 97 -2.54 -16.16 7.29
CA ILE A 97 -1.99 -14.81 7.49
C ILE A 97 -0.98 -14.89 8.62
N THR A 98 0.22 -14.37 8.38
CA THR A 98 1.29 -14.24 9.39
C THR A 98 1.47 -12.77 9.67
N ASP A 99 1.35 -12.37 10.91
CA ASP A 99 1.54 -10.99 11.35
C ASP A 99 3.04 -10.63 11.49
N PRO A 100 3.39 -9.37 11.73
CA PRO A 100 4.79 -8.94 11.91
C PRO A 100 5.50 -9.56 13.12
N SER A 101 4.76 -10.07 14.12
CA SER A 101 5.32 -10.78 15.28
C SER A 101 5.66 -12.25 14.95
N GLY A 102 5.24 -12.76 13.79
CA GLY A 102 5.37 -14.15 13.40
C GLY A 102 4.19 -15.04 13.76
N SER A 103 3.18 -14.50 14.46
CA SER A 103 1.97 -15.24 14.79
C SER A 103 1.16 -15.54 13.55
N LYS A 104 0.60 -16.76 13.48
CA LYS A 104 -0.14 -17.23 12.29
C LYS A 104 -1.58 -17.53 12.64
N PHE A 105 -2.49 -17.13 11.77
CA PHE A 105 -3.86 -17.57 11.85
C PHE A 105 -4.39 -17.99 10.47
N THR A 106 -5.25 -18.99 10.47
CA THR A 106 -5.92 -19.48 9.25
C THR A 106 -7.29 -18.85 9.16
N MET A 107 -7.59 -18.24 8.04
CA MET A 107 -8.89 -17.67 7.77
C MET A 107 -9.90 -18.81 7.52
N LYS A 108 -10.81 -19.02 8.48
CA LYS A 108 -11.82 -20.06 8.41
C LYS A 108 -12.96 -19.64 7.47
N ILE A 109 -13.40 -20.54 6.60
CA ILE A 109 -14.60 -20.34 5.77
C ILE A 109 -15.82 -20.59 6.65
N THR A 110 -16.62 -19.55 6.87
CA THR A 110 -17.76 -19.58 7.80
C THR A 110 -19.09 -19.17 7.17
N GLU A 111 -19.06 -18.71 5.91
CA GLU A 111 -20.26 -18.18 5.24
C GLU A 111 -20.25 -18.47 3.74
N ARG A 112 -21.39 -18.25 3.09
CA ARG A 112 -21.57 -18.16 1.63
C ARG A 112 -22.61 -17.09 1.34
N THR A 113 -22.26 -15.83 1.66
CA THR A 113 -23.15 -14.69 1.52
C THR A 113 -22.99 -14.06 0.14
N LYS A 114 -24.10 -13.90 -0.58
CA LYS A 114 -24.11 -13.29 -1.90
C LYS A 114 -23.74 -11.81 -1.82
N PHE A 115 -22.91 -11.37 -2.74
CA PHE A 115 -22.50 -9.98 -2.91
C PHE A 115 -22.43 -9.64 -4.40
N TYR A 116 -23.17 -8.65 -4.82
CA TYR A 116 -23.05 -8.07 -6.15
C TYR A 116 -22.08 -6.90 -6.11
N GLU A 117 -21.02 -6.97 -6.89
CA GLU A 117 -20.04 -5.90 -7.03
C GLU A 117 -20.43 -5.03 -8.24
N PRO A 118 -20.91 -3.78 -8.01
CA PRO A 118 -21.52 -2.97 -9.07
C PRO A 118 -20.56 -2.52 -10.16
N PHE A 119 -19.29 -2.31 -9.82
CA PHE A 119 -18.28 -1.80 -10.74
C PHE A 119 -17.87 -2.85 -11.78
N SER A 120 -17.52 -4.06 -11.33
CA SER A 120 -17.18 -5.16 -12.23
C SER A 120 -18.42 -5.90 -12.75
N LYS A 121 -19.61 -5.61 -12.19
CA LYS A 121 -20.88 -6.29 -12.49
C LYS A 121 -20.81 -7.80 -12.25
N VAL A 122 -20.05 -8.24 -11.26
CA VAL A 122 -19.82 -9.63 -10.91
C VAL A 122 -20.51 -9.97 -9.61
N ASN A 123 -21.20 -11.13 -9.58
CA ASN A 123 -21.72 -11.71 -8.36
C ASN A 123 -20.64 -12.55 -7.68
N TYR A 124 -20.40 -12.30 -6.40
CA TYR A 124 -19.47 -13.02 -5.54
C TYR A 124 -20.21 -13.71 -4.40
N LEU A 125 -19.51 -14.66 -3.78
CA LEU A 125 -19.86 -15.23 -2.48
C LEU A 125 -18.74 -14.85 -1.49
N TYR A 126 -19.08 -14.14 -0.42
CA TYR A 126 -18.21 -14.06 0.76
C TYR A 126 -18.12 -15.42 1.41
N LEU A 127 -16.91 -15.86 1.66
CA LEU A 127 -16.62 -17.12 2.35
C LEU A 127 -16.14 -16.87 3.78
N SER A 128 -15.52 -15.71 4.00
CA SER A 128 -15.04 -15.28 5.30
C SER A 128 -14.74 -13.79 5.29
N ARG A 129 -14.93 -13.14 6.42
CA ARG A 129 -14.56 -11.73 6.66
C ARG A 129 -13.83 -11.63 7.99
N TYR A 130 -12.70 -10.91 7.99
CA TYR A 130 -11.87 -10.69 9.16
C TYR A 130 -11.57 -9.21 9.28
N LYS A 131 -11.68 -8.68 10.50
CA LYS A 131 -11.32 -7.29 10.80
C LYS A 131 -10.68 -7.22 12.18
N ALA A 132 -9.53 -6.55 12.27
CA ALA A 132 -8.79 -6.32 13.50
C ALA A 132 -7.98 -5.03 13.41
N GLN A 133 -7.43 -4.57 14.54
CA GLN A 133 -6.39 -3.56 14.53
C GLN A 133 -5.04 -4.21 14.17
N ALA A 134 -4.32 -3.59 13.25
CA ALA A 134 -3.03 -4.09 12.80
C ALA A 134 -1.91 -3.73 13.78
N LEU A 135 -0.92 -4.62 13.88
CA LEU A 135 0.42 -4.30 14.36
C LEU A 135 1.18 -3.57 13.26
N SER A 136 2.14 -2.73 13.65
CA SER A 136 3.04 -2.09 12.67
C SER A 136 3.94 -3.12 12.01
N GLY A 137 3.99 -3.12 10.68
CA GLY A 137 4.88 -3.99 9.91
C GLY A 137 4.21 -4.67 8.73
N VAL A 138 4.88 -5.68 8.19
CA VAL A 138 4.46 -6.41 7.00
C VAL A 138 3.77 -7.71 7.38
N TYR A 139 2.54 -7.86 6.95
CA TYR A 139 1.75 -9.09 7.02
C TYR A 139 2.03 -9.95 5.79
N ASN A 140 2.19 -11.26 5.99
CA ASN A 140 2.38 -12.23 4.92
C ASN A 140 1.09 -13.06 4.74
N PHE A 141 0.62 -13.14 3.51
CA PHE A 141 -0.58 -13.87 3.13
C PHE A 141 -0.16 -15.06 2.26
N MET A 142 -0.39 -16.28 2.74
CA MET A 142 -0.08 -17.51 2.03
C MET A 142 -1.35 -18.25 1.68
N ILE A 143 -1.56 -18.51 0.40
CA ILE A 143 -2.70 -19.25 -0.13
C ILE A 143 -2.17 -20.59 -0.62
N THR A 144 -2.81 -21.68 -0.15
CA THR A 144 -2.47 -23.04 -0.58
C THR A 144 -3.71 -23.69 -1.17
N SER A 145 -3.65 -24.13 -2.42
CA SER A 145 -4.76 -24.76 -3.12
C SER A 145 -5.04 -26.16 -2.58
N LYS A 146 -6.31 -26.53 -2.59
CA LYS A 146 -6.80 -27.90 -2.29
C LYS A 146 -7.30 -28.61 -3.56
N SER A 147 -7.62 -27.84 -4.59
CA SER A 147 -8.06 -28.29 -5.90
C SER A 147 -7.85 -27.18 -6.93
N LYS A 148 -8.23 -27.43 -8.20
CA LYS A 148 -8.39 -26.34 -9.17
C LYS A 148 -9.47 -25.38 -8.65
N ALA A 149 -9.12 -24.09 -8.53
CA ALA A 149 -10.03 -23.03 -8.05
C ALA A 149 -9.50 -21.66 -8.40
N ALA A 150 -10.40 -20.68 -8.53
CA ALA A 150 -10.08 -19.27 -8.59
C ALA A 150 -10.71 -18.54 -7.40
N ILE A 151 -9.95 -17.70 -6.72
CA ILE A 151 -10.40 -16.95 -5.54
C ILE A 151 -10.02 -15.49 -5.64
N THR A 152 -10.67 -14.67 -4.82
CA THR A 152 -10.32 -13.27 -4.59
C THR A 152 -10.15 -13.04 -3.09
N ILE A 153 -9.04 -12.42 -2.71
CA ILE A 153 -8.82 -11.92 -1.35
C ILE A 153 -8.90 -10.40 -1.43
N ALA A 154 -9.93 -9.80 -0.86
CA ALA A 154 -9.99 -8.36 -0.72
C ALA A 154 -9.23 -7.94 0.56
N VAL A 155 -8.37 -6.92 0.45
CA VAL A 155 -7.60 -6.36 1.55
C VAL A 155 -7.81 -4.87 1.55
N GLY A 156 -8.06 -4.29 2.74
CA GLY A 156 -8.28 -2.86 2.93
C GLY A 156 -9.68 -2.40 2.50
N GLU A 157 -9.98 -1.15 2.88
CA GLU A 157 -11.32 -0.57 2.69
C GLU A 157 -11.27 0.84 2.08
N LYS A 158 -10.08 1.47 1.99
CA LYS A 158 -9.96 2.83 1.44
C LYS A 158 -9.96 2.79 -0.09
N GLU A 159 -10.98 3.35 -0.70
CA GLU A 159 -11.14 3.41 -2.16
C GLU A 159 -10.30 4.54 -2.78
N ILE A 160 -9.00 4.42 -2.66
CA ILE A 160 -8.01 5.32 -3.27
C ILE A 160 -7.02 4.51 -4.10
N ALA A 161 -6.25 5.17 -4.96
CA ALA A 161 -5.18 4.49 -5.70
C ALA A 161 -4.10 4.01 -4.72
N GLY A 162 -3.78 2.72 -4.75
CA GLY A 162 -2.75 2.09 -3.95
C GLY A 162 -1.52 1.71 -4.77
N GLU A 163 -0.40 1.53 -4.08
CA GLU A 163 0.85 1.10 -4.68
C GLU A 163 1.09 -0.38 -4.42
N VAL A 164 1.55 -1.08 -5.46
CA VAL A 164 1.89 -2.50 -5.41
C VAL A 164 3.30 -2.68 -5.95
N LEU A 165 4.20 -3.14 -5.10
CA LEU A 165 5.58 -3.46 -5.48
C LEU A 165 5.71 -4.93 -5.83
N ARG A 166 6.39 -5.24 -6.95
CA ARG A 166 6.80 -6.59 -7.33
C ARG A 166 8.31 -6.69 -7.35
N GLY A 167 8.83 -7.80 -6.89
CA GLY A 167 10.26 -8.08 -6.74
C GLY A 167 10.66 -8.21 -5.27
N SER A 168 11.89 -8.61 -5.01
CA SER A 168 12.42 -8.72 -3.66
C SER A 168 12.49 -7.33 -3.05
N ALA A 169 11.56 -7.01 -2.15
CA ALA A 169 11.80 -5.89 -1.24
C ALA A 169 13.09 -6.20 -0.47
N PRO A 170 13.98 -5.21 -0.24
CA PRO A 170 15.12 -5.43 0.62
C PRO A 170 14.61 -5.98 1.95
N THR A 171 15.06 -7.17 2.30
CA THR A 171 14.81 -7.76 3.62
C THR A 171 15.31 -6.75 4.65
N PRO A 172 14.52 -6.32 5.64
CA PRO A 172 15.08 -5.59 6.76
C PRO A 172 16.18 -6.48 7.33
N LYS A 173 17.42 -6.02 7.23
CA LYS A 173 18.57 -6.70 7.86
C LYS A 173 18.22 -6.82 9.34
N PRO A 174 18.29 -8.02 9.94
CA PRO A 174 18.10 -8.14 11.37
C PRO A 174 19.09 -7.19 12.04
N MET A 175 18.59 -6.26 12.82
CA MET A 175 19.42 -5.42 13.65
C MET A 175 20.11 -6.36 14.62
N ALA A 176 21.39 -6.58 14.40
CA ALA A 176 22.21 -7.37 15.30
C ALA A 176 22.06 -6.80 16.71
N SER A 177 21.56 -7.64 17.61
CA SER A 177 21.52 -7.36 19.04
C SER A 177 22.97 -7.18 19.48
N SER A 178 23.42 -5.94 19.60
CA SER A 178 24.68 -5.63 20.22
C SER A 178 24.52 -5.78 21.73
N THR A 179 25.04 -6.87 22.25
CA THR A 179 25.30 -7.08 23.69
C THR A 179 26.16 -5.92 24.19
N PRO A 180 25.77 -5.22 25.27
CA PRO A 180 26.58 -4.14 25.80
C PRO A 180 27.80 -4.71 26.52
N THR A 181 28.99 -4.51 25.94
CA THR A 181 30.25 -4.67 26.68
C THR A 181 30.51 -3.36 27.43
N ALA A 182 30.53 -3.46 28.74
CA ALA A 182 30.82 -2.38 29.66
C ALA A 182 32.28 -1.93 29.50
N VAL A 183 32.51 -0.64 29.29
CA VAL A 183 33.76 0.04 29.56
C VAL A 183 33.46 1.36 30.26
N ALA A 184 34.14 1.57 31.38
CA ALA A 184 34.00 2.59 32.41
C ALA A 184 34.42 4.02 31.95
N PRO A 185 34.14 5.07 32.77
CA PRO A 185 33.89 6.44 32.29
C PRO A 185 35.08 7.39 32.43
N THR A 186 35.11 8.45 31.62
CA THR A 186 35.69 9.78 32.00
C THR A 186 35.37 10.81 30.92
N PRO A 187 35.41 12.15 31.13
CA PRO A 187 34.32 12.94 31.71
C PRO A 187 33.77 14.03 30.76
N SER A 188 32.56 14.42 31.10
CA SER A 188 31.97 15.76 30.99
C SER A 188 32.26 16.67 29.78
N ALA A 189 31.26 16.83 28.92
CA ALA A 189 30.91 18.10 28.32
C ALA A 189 29.39 18.23 28.28
N SER A 190 28.88 19.37 28.72
CA SER A 190 27.46 19.70 28.89
C SER A 190 26.59 19.46 27.66
N PRO A 191 25.29 19.16 27.85
CA PRO A 191 24.40 18.80 26.76
C PRO A 191 23.94 20.05 26.02
N THR A 192 24.37 20.17 24.79
CA THR A 192 23.65 20.99 23.82
C THR A 192 22.43 20.17 23.36
N THR A 193 21.26 20.63 23.65
CA THR A 193 19.97 20.07 23.20
C THR A 193 19.95 19.95 21.69
N SER A 194 20.24 18.74 21.18
CA SER A 194 20.03 18.41 19.77
C SER A 194 18.54 18.17 19.57
N SER A 195 17.86 19.16 19.02
CA SER A 195 16.53 19.00 18.45
C SER A 195 16.61 17.94 17.35
N SER A 196 15.94 16.80 17.55
CA SER A 196 15.92 15.66 16.61
C SER A 196 15.07 15.90 15.34
N GLY A 197 14.96 17.14 14.89
CA GLY A 197 14.18 17.54 13.71
C GLY A 197 14.88 17.22 12.38
N TYR A 198 14.11 17.22 11.30
CA TYR A 198 14.61 17.16 9.93
C TYR A 198 15.17 18.52 9.53
N THR A 199 16.48 18.68 9.45
CA THR A 199 17.14 19.92 9.04
C THR A 199 17.52 19.91 7.57
N MET A 200 17.71 21.09 6.94
CA MET A 200 18.22 21.18 5.56
C MET A 200 19.56 20.46 5.38
N ALA A 201 20.42 20.45 6.39
CA ALA A 201 21.68 19.69 6.34
C ALA A 201 21.43 18.19 6.21
N LYS A 202 20.43 17.64 6.94
CA LYS A 202 20.01 16.23 6.77
C LYS A 202 19.42 15.99 5.40
N VAL A 203 18.60 16.90 4.87
CA VAL A 203 18.04 16.80 3.52
C VAL A 203 19.15 16.78 2.48
N ALA A 204 20.09 17.71 2.54
CA ALA A 204 21.24 17.81 1.63
C ALA A 204 22.16 16.57 1.67
N ALA A 205 22.27 15.88 2.81
CA ALA A 205 23.01 14.64 2.94
C ALA A 205 22.30 13.44 2.21
N ASN A 206 20.99 13.55 1.91
CA ASN A 206 20.19 12.54 1.25
C ASN A 206 19.89 12.95 -0.21
N ASN A 207 20.94 13.17 -1.01
CA ASN A 207 20.90 13.71 -2.37
C ASN A 207 21.17 12.71 -3.48
N SER A 208 21.03 11.42 -3.23
CA SER A 208 21.34 10.36 -4.19
C SER A 208 20.12 9.53 -4.56
N ALA A 209 20.23 8.71 -5.64
CA ALA A 209 19.17 7.78 -6.01
C ALA A 209 18.93 6.70 -4.95
N ALA A 210 19.90 6.43 -4.08
CA ALA A 210 19.79 5.45 -2.99
C ALA A 210 19.16 6.07 -1.72
N SER A 211 19.20 7.40 -1.60
CA SER A 211 18.58 8.16 -0.51
C SER A 211 18.27 9.56 -1.00
N CYS A 212 17.02 9.82 -1.33
CA CYS A 212 16.56 11.03 -1.98
C CYS A 212 15.50 11.73 -1.13
N TRP A 213 15.93 12.71 -0.33
CA TRP A 213 15.02 13.55 0.44
C TRP A 213 14.85 14.91 -0.23
N SER A 214 13.67 15.46 -0.12
CA SER A 214 13.38 16.82 -0.58
C SER A 214 12.47 17.53 0.39
N VAL A 215 12.60 18.85 0.47
CA VAL A 215 11.62 19.69 1.17
C VAL A 215 10.55 20.11 0.16
N ILE A 216 9.28 20.03 0.56
CA ILE A 216 8.17 20.61 -0.20
C ILE A 216 7.22 21.27 0.81
N ASN A 217 6.99 22.56 0.62
CA ASN A 217 6.11 23.37 1.48
C ASN A 217 6.43 23.23 2.98
N GLY A 218 7.75 23.29 3.32
CA GLY A 218 8.22 23.24 4.70
C GLY A 218 8.16 21.85 5.37
N ASN A 219 7.86 20.81 4.63
CA ASN A 219 7.91 19.42 5.09
C ASN A 219 8.96 18.62 4.31
N VAL A 220 9.58 17.66 4.99
CA VAL A 220 10.61 16.77 4.42
C VAL A 220 9.95 15.46 3.96
N TYR A 221 10.30 15.03 2.76
CA TYR A 221 9.76 13.83 2.12
C TYR A 221 10.88 12.91 1.66
N ASP A 222 10.73 11.59 1.86
CA ASP A 222 11.61 10.58 1.29
C ASP A 222 11.09 10.12 -0.07
N LEU A 223 11.68 10.64 -1.14
CA LEU A 223 11.30 10.36 -2.51
C LEU A 223 12.10 9.22 -3.15
N THR A 224 12.95 8.52 -2.39
CA THR A 224 13.84 7.46 -2.88
C THR A 224 13.10 6.44 -3.75
N ASN A 225 12.02 5.89 -3.21
CA ASN A 225 11.20 4.89 -3.91
C ASN A 225 10.31 5.48 -5.02
N TRP A 226 10.15 6.81 -5.03
CA TRP A 226 9.34 7.50 -6.03
C TRP A 226 10.10 7.81 -7.32
N ILE A 227 11.44 7.79 -7.28
CA ILE A 227 12.29 8.09 -8.44
C ILE A 227 11.91 7.26 -9.67
N SER A 228 11.76 5.94 -9.50
CA SER A 228 11.47 5.02 -10.62
C SER A 228 10.00 4.98 -11.02
N SER A 229 9.10 5.45 -10.15
CA SER A 229 7.65 5.32 -10.31
C SER A 229 6.96 6.63 -10.69
N HIS A 230 7.70 7.74 -10.74
CA HIS A 230 7.13 9.05 -11.07
C HIS A 230 6.69 9.12 -12.54
N PRO A 231 5.42 9.45 -12.85
CA PRO A 231 4.90 9.52 -14.22
C PRO A 231 5.62 10.52 -15.12
N GLY A 232 6.19 11.60 -14.54
CA GLY A 232 7.00 12.60 -15.24
C GLY A 232 8.45 12.18 -15.51
N GLY A 233 8.80 10.93 -15.16
CA GLY A 233 10.15 10.38 -15.32
C GLY A 233 11.05 10.52 -14.09
N SER A 234 12.04 9.63 -13.99
CA SER A 234 12.95 9.53 -12.84
C SER A 234 13.89 10.74 -12.70
N SER A 235 14.23 11.40 -13.80
CA SER A 235 15.12 12.57 -13.82
C SER A 235 14.53 13.74 -13.07
N VAL A 236 13.21 13.95 -13.13
CA VAL A 236 12.51 15.02 -12.43
C VAL A 236 12.65 14.88 -10.92
N ILE A 237 12.44 13.68 -10.38
CA ILE A 237 12.57 13.40 -8.95
C ILE A 237 14.04 13.48 -8.51
N ARG A 238 14.97 12.96 -9.30
CA ARG A 238 16.42 13.05 -8.98
C ARG A 238 16.91 14.48 -8.84
N ALA A 239 16.37 15.40 -9.62
CA ALA A 239 16.72 16.82 -9.53
C ALA A 239 16.28 17.46 -8.20
N LEU A 240 15.32 16.87 -7.49
CA LEU A 240 14.83 17.35 -6.20
C LEU A 240 15.61 16.78 -5.00
N CYS A 241 16.40 15.70 -5.21
CA CYS A 241 17.11 15.05 -4.11
C CYS A 241 18.10 16.01 -3.44
N GLY A 242 17.99 16.15 -2.13
CA GLY A 242 18.87 17.02 -1.32
C GLY A 242 18.50 18.51 -1.32
N THR A 243 17.40 18.90 -1.97
CA THR A 243 17.02 20.30 -2.17
C THR A 243 15.62 20.61 -1.64
N ASP A 244 15.28 21.91 -1.63
CA ASP A 244 13.89 22.38 -1.50
C ASP A 244 13.24 22.40 -2.89
N GLY A 245 12.35 21.46 -3.13
CA GLY A 245 11.60 21.28 -4.39
C GLY A 245 10.23 21.93 -4.38
N SER A 246 9.94 22.84 -3.44
CA SER A 246 8.61 23.47 -3.30
C SER A 246 8.17 24.19 -4.57
N SER A 247 9.08 24.94 -5.21
CA SER A 247 8.80 25.68 -6.42
C SER A 247 8.51 24.78 -7.62
N GLU A 248 9.31 23.73 -7.78
CA GLU A 248 9.16 22.73 -8.85
C GLU A 248 7.86 21.94 -8.70
N PHE A 249 7.55 21.55 -7.47
CA PHE A 249 6.29 20.86 -7.17
C PHE A 249 5.09 21.77 -7.44
N ALA A 250 5.10 23.01 -6.97
CA ALA A 250 4.03 23.99 -7.22
C ALA A 250 3.85 24.27 -8.71
N ALA A 251 4.93 24.47 -9.46
CA ALA A 251 4.88 24.77 -10.90
C ALA A 251 4.21 23.66 -11.72
N LYS A 252 4.29 22.41 -11.26
CA LYS A 252 3.74 21.25 -11.97
C LYS A 252 2.42 20.73 -11.39
N HIS A 253 2.17 20.91 -10.09
CA HIS A 253 1.14 20.19 -9.37
C HIS A 253 0.24 21.06 -8.50
N GLN A 254 0.44 22.39 -8.48
CA GLN A 254 -0.40 23.27 -7.67
C GLN A 254 -1.90 23.11 -8.00
N GLY A 255 -2.70 22.88 -6.97
CA GLY A 255 -4.14 22.66 -7.11
C GLY A 255 -4.53 21.27 -7.64
N GLN A 256 -3.58 20.35 -7.77
CA GLN A 256 -3.85 18.97 -8.19
C GLN A 256 -3.86 18.05 -6.97
N GLY A 257 -5.05 17.70 -6.48
CA GLY A 257 -5.18 16.88 -5.27
C GLY A 257 -4.51 15.49 -5.32
N ARG A 258 -4.32 14.90 -6.51
CA ARG A 258 -3.65 13.60 -6.67
C ARG A 258 -2.15 13.64 -6.36
N PRO A 259 -1.35 14.56 -6.95
CA PRO A 259 0.07 14.71 -6.59
C PRO A 259 0.26 15.06 -5.11
N GLU A 260 -0.58 15.93 -4.54
CA GLU A 260 -0.53 16.31 -3.12
C GLU A 260 -0.81 15.11 -2.21
N SER A 261 -1.86 14.33 -2.50
CA SER A 261 -2.19 13.10 -1.75
C SER A 261 -1.07 12.06 -1.86
N ARG A 262 -0.44 11.94 -3.03
CA ARG A 262 0.69 11.02 -3.24
C ARG A 262 1.91 11.47 -2.44
N LEU A 263 2.22 12.77 -2.46
CA LEU A 263 3.34 13.35 -1.72
C LEU A 263 3.24 13.05 -0.22
N ASN A 264 2.04 13.14 0.35
CA ASN A 264 1.81 12.84 1.77
C ASN A 264 2.21 11.42 2.16
N GLY A 265 2.21 10.47 1.22
CA GLY A 265 2.69 9.10 1.44
C GLY A 265 4.20 8.99 1.68
N PHE A 266 4.96 10.02 1.36
CA PHE A 266 6.43 10.08 1.52
C PHE A 266 6.88 10.99 2.66
N LEU A 267 5.94 11.54 3.44
CA LEU A 267 6.21 12.50 4.51
C LEU A 267 7.05 11.88 5.63
N LEU A 268 8.19 12.51 5.93
CA LEU A 268 9.02 12.20 7.08
C LEU A 268 8.65 13.09 8.28
N GLY A 269 8.35 14.37 8.04
CA GLY A 269 7.96 15.31 9.07
C GLY A 269 8.27 16.78 8.69
N PRO A 270 7.98 17.74 9.57
CA PRO A 270 8.25 19.13 9.31
C PRO A 270 9.77 19.42 9.28
N LEU A 271 10.18 20.34 8.42
CA LEU A 271 11.53 20.88 8.40
C LEU A 271 11.77 21.66 9.70
N ALA A 272 12.84 21.33 10.41
CA ALA A 272 13.27 22.09 11.58
C ALA A 272 13.82 23.46 11.14
N LYS A 273 13.37 24.48 11.85
CA LYS A 273 13.84 25.86 11.64
C LYS A 273 15.23 26.08 12.23
#